data_ca44b0b71beea281ffb38c67d72ac4cd
#
_entry.id   ca44b0b71beea281ffb38c67d72ac4cd
#
_cell.length_a   1.000
_cell.length_b   1.000
_cell.length_c   1.000
_cell.angle_alpha   90.00
_cell.angle_beta   90.00
_cell.angle_gamma   90.00
#
_symmetry.space_group_name_H-M   'P 1'
#
loop_
_entity.id
_entity.type
_entity.pdbx_description
1 polymer ?
#
loop_
_entity_poly.entity_id
_entity_poly.type
_entity_poly.pdbx_seq_one_letter_code
_entity_poly.pdbx_strand_id
1 'polypeptide(L)'
;MLLLFIMLLSTAFPVEVFTRRQLLEDIDFLVGKIESLFYDPWRKIDEEVFRDLVEEAKSSLKDGMTLSEFFLVAGRITDSLKDQHSGMSFPGEVDVLPFKTREVQGRALVIESGSLIPVGSFILEIEGFAIDELYEKYGSSMGYYESEETGPNIFINWFIHAIPQFMNSPEVEVTYLFNDEIRKAAINSISVSDSDWQMMRNSNRPPAFEQIDSVAVLKIPSFHPDYQEETLELMYRIPGDGYSDLLIDVRDNCGGFQLFLEAVLGYLTKERADLVEKIGTRDSSGQYTIRTWNLPVYPDYSWKAKDSRIWILTNANVNSATLLFLSFMRRNTDAVVIGERSSEPVNFGITNPFHTMPNTGLLFCLSKILVINGAEGEHIEPDLVIEQSLEEEINWYLGNGDATLQKAIDTITGRN
;
A
#
# COMPACT_ATOMS: atom_id res chain seq x y z
N MET A 1 44.03 -33.79 21.30
CA MET A 1 43.30 -33.07 20.30
C MET A 1 41.81 -33.44 20.45
N LEU A 2 41.10 -32.70 21.28
CA LEU A 2 39.71 -32.98 21.67
C LEU A 2 38.81 -32.15 20.73
N LEU A 3 38.12 -32.82 19.79
CA LEU A 3 37.09 -32.18 18.95
C LEU A 3 35.86 -31.94 19.84
N LEU A 4 35.62 -30.66 20.14
CA LEU A 4 34.39 -30.21 20.75
C LEU A 4 33.31 -30.16 19.65
N PHE A 5 32.41 -31.12 19.64
CA PHE A 5 31.17 -31.09 18.86
C PHE A 5 30.22 -30.12 19.57
N ILE A 6 30.14 -28.88 19.09
CA ILE A 6 29.07 -27.97 19.49
C ILE A 6 27.82 -28.43 18.70
N MET A 7 26.97 -29.23 19.36
CA MET A 7 25.58 -29.39 18.94
C MET A 7 24.92 -28.05 19.12
N LEU A 8 24.69 -27.31 18.04
CA LEU A 8 23.67 -26.25 17.98
C LEU A 8 22.32 -26.95 18.13
N LEU A 9 21.86 -27.07 19.39
CA LEU A 9 20.46 -27.31 19.67
C LEU A 9 19.71 -26.06 19.17
N SER A 10 19.11 -26.15 18.02
CA SER A 10 18.03 -25.24 17.61
C SER A 10 16.96 -25.41 18.68
N THR A 11 16.93 -24.52 19.66
CA THR A 11 15.79 -24.37 20.56
C THR A 11 14.66 -23.74 19.71
N ALA A 12 13.87 -24.60 19.07
CA ALA A 12 12.60 -24.19 18.58
C ALA A 12 11.84 -23.64 19.79
N PHE A 13 11.64 -22.33 19.86
CA PHE A 13 10.73 -21.75 20.85
C PHE A 13 9.36 -22.36 20.57
N PRO A 14 8.63 -22.81 21.61
CA PRO A 14 7.30 -23.35 21.40
C PRO A 14 6.45 -22.27 20.76
N VAL A 15 5.83 -22.61 19.62
CA VAL A 15 4.86 -21.72 18.95
C VAL A 15 3.76 -21.42 19.96
N GLU A 16 3.51 -20.15 20.23
CA GLU A 16 2.47 -19.73 21.13
C GLU A 16 1.10 -20.14 20.58
N VAL A 17 0.29 -20.78 21.42
CA VAL A 17 -1.05 -21.26 21.06
C VAL A 17 -2.07 -20.77 22.07
N PHE A 18 -3.30 -20.55 21.61
CA PHE A 18 -4.37 -19.96 22.38
C PHE A 18 -5.52 -20.94 22.61
N THR A 19 -6.24 -20.77 23.72
CA THR A 19 -7.48 -21.51 23.98
C THR A 19 -8.62 -20.90 23.18
N ARG A 20 -9.60 -21.70 22.81
CA ARG A 20 -10.83 -21.24 22.14
C ARG A 20 -11.49 -20.09 22.88
N ARG A 21 -11.48 -20.11 24.22
CA ARG A 21 -12.06 -19.05 25.04
C ARG A 21 -11.36 -17.71 24.82
N GLN A 22 -10.04 -17.67 24.83
CA GLN A 22 -9.24 -16.46 24.58
C GLN A 22 -9.54 -15.88 23.19
N LEU A 23 -9.61 -16.75 22.18
CA LEU A 23 -9.88 -16.34 20.81
C LEU A 23 -11.31 -15.79 20.64
N LEU A 24 -12.30 -16.35 21.34
CA LEU A 24 -13.67 -15.82 21.36
C LEU A 24 -13.73 -14.43 22.00
N GLU A 25 -13.04 -14.22 23.12
CA GLU A 25 -12.96 -12.92 23.78
C GLU A 25 -12.31 -11.86 22.86
N ASP A 26 -11.31 -12.23 22.06
CA ASP A 26 -10.65 -11.35 21.08
C ASP A 26 -11.57 -11.02 19.90
N ILE A 27 -12.33 -11.98 19.36
CA ILE A 27 -13.35 -11.70 18.32
C ILE A 27 -14.43 -10.78 18.84
N ASP A 28 -14.97 -11.03 20.07
CA ASP A 28 -15.98 -10.15 20.67
C ASP A 28 -15.45 -8.72 20.86
N PHE A 29 -14.18 -8.58 21.25
CA PHE A 29 -13.51 -7.28 21.35
C PHE A 29 -13.39 -6.58 19.99
N LEU A 30 -12.93 -7.29 18.94
CA LEU A 30 -12.83 -6.76 17.58
C LEU A 30 -14.19 -6.27 17.07
N VAL A 31 -15.22 -7.11 17.15
CA VAL A 31 -16.58 -6.77 16.71
C VAL A 31 -17.14 -5.56 17.47
N GLY A 32 -16.98 -5.52 18.79
CA GLY A 32 -17.40 -4.36 19.60
C GLY A 32 -16.67 -3.06 19.19
N LYS A 33 -15.40 -3.14 18.77
CA LYS A 33 -14.67 -1.98 18.25
C LYS A 33 -15.16 -1.57 16.87
N ILE A 34 -15.43 -2.51 15.97
CA ILE A 34 -16.01 -2.23 14.65
C ILE A 34 -17.33 -1.48 14.82
N GLU A 35 -18.24 -2.02 15.63
CA GLU A 35 -19.56 -1.41 15.87
C GLU A 35 -19.50 -0.03 16.52
N SER A 36 -18.50 0.22 17.35
CA SER A 36 -18.40 1.48 18.09
C SER A 36 -17.54 2.54 17.43
N LEU A 37 -16.56 2.16 16.62
CA LEU A 37 -15.52 3.09 16.12
C LEU A 37 -15.50 3.26 14.61
N PHE A 38 -15.81 2.21 13.84
CA PHE A 38 -15.75 2.30 12.38
C PHE A 38 -16.78 3.32 11.86
N TYR A 39 -16.40 4.13 10.85
CA TYR A 39 -17.24 5.26 10.43
C TYR A 39 -18.63 4.86 9.96
N ASP A 40 -18.78 3.73 9.26
CA ASP A 40 -20.07 3.16 8.84
C ASP A 40 -19.93 1.65 8.54
N PRO A 41 -20.12 0.76 9.55
CA PRO A 41 -19.87 -0.68 9.37
C PRO A 41 -20.81 -1.34 8.35
N TRP A 42 -21.96 -0.74 8.09
CA TRP A 42 -22.97 -1.30 7.21
C TRP A 42 -22.97 -0.70 5.80
N ARG A 43 -21.96 0.07 5.46
CA ARG A 43 -21.85 0.74 4.15
C ARG A 43 -21.59 -0.24 2.99
N LYS A 44 -20.75 -1.23 3.21
CA LYS A 44 -20.28 -2.18 2.18
C LYS A 44 -20.71 -3.62 2.43
N ILE A 45 -21.23 -3.91 3.60
CA ILE A 45 -21.74 -5.23 3.99
C ILE A 45 -23.06 -5.07 4.73
N ASP A 46 -24.04 -5.91 4.41
CA ASP A 46 -25.29 -5.98 5.17
C ASP A 46 -25.01 -6.48 6.59
N GLU A 47 -25.71 -5.91 7.60
CA GLU A 47 -25.52 -6.27 9.00
C GLU A 47 -25.77 -7.76 9.27
N GLU A 48 -26.79 -8.36 8.65
CA GLU A 48 -27.12 -9.77 8.83
C GLU A 48 -25.98 -10.64 8.26
N VAL A 49 -25.49 -10.32 7.07
CA VAL A 49 -24.34 -11.02 6.44
C VAL A 49 -23.07 -10.90 7.29
N PHE A 50 -22.82 -9.72 7.86
CA PHE A 50 -21.70 -9.53 8.79
C PHE A 50 -21.83 -10.38 10.05
N ARG A 51 -23.04 -10.44 10.64
CA ARG A 51 -23.31 -11.28 11.80
C ARG A 51 -23.09 -12.76 11.51
N ASP A 52 -23.55 -13.24 10.37
CA ASP A 52 -23.32 -14.62 9.94
C ASP A 52 -21.83 -14.93 9.78
N LEU A 53 -21.05 -14.02 9.16
CA LEU A 53 -19.61 -14.14 9.05
C LEU A 53 -18.92 -14.22 10.42
N VAL A 54 -19.34 -13.40 11.37
CA VAL A 54 -18.80 -13.42 12.75
C VAL A 54 -19.10 -14.76 13.44
N GLU A 55 -20.33 -15.29 13.31
CA GLU A 55 -20.69 -16.59 13.89
C GLU A 55 -19.95 -17.75 13.22
N GLU A 56 -19.73 -17.70 11.90
CA GLU A 56 -18.86 -18.66 11.19
C GLU A 56 -17.43 -18.60 11.74
N ALA A 57 -16.86 -17.39 11.88
CA ALA A 57 -15.54 -17.18 12.45
C ALA A 57 -15.43 -17.79 13.85
N LYS A 58 -16.38 -17.47 14.76
CA LYS A 58 -16.42 -18.03 16.11
C LYS A 58 -16.55 -19.56 16.14
N SER A 59 -17.30 -20.11 15.20
CA SER A 59 -17.53 -21.56 15.10
C SER A 59 -16.28 -22.31 14.62
N SER A 60 -15.42 -21.67 13.86
CA SER A 60 -14.15 -22.23 13.35
C SER A 60 -13.06 -22.30 14.44
N LEU A 61 -13.19 -21.54 15.53
CA LEU A 61 -12.19 -21.46 16.60
C LEU A 61 -12.09 -22.77 17.40
N LYS A 62 -10.86 -23.17 17.68
CA LYS A 62 -10.53 -24.37 18.48
C LYS A 62 -9.37 -24.07 19.45
N ASP A 63 -9.21 -24.91 20.46
CA ASP A 63 -8.03 -24.86 21.33
C ASP A 63 -6.76 -25.22 20.53
N GLY A 64 -5.66 -24.54 20.83
CA GLY A 64 -4.36 -24.81 20.23
C GLY A 64 -4.11 -24.11 18.91
N MET A 65 -4.96 -23.15 18.50
CA MET A 65 -4.68 -22.31 17.32
C MET A 65 -3.47 -21.40 17.57
N THR A 66 -2.64 -21.28 16.56
CA THR A 66 -1.52 -20.33 16.53
C THR A 66 -1.99 -18.91 16.25
N LEU A 67 -1.10 -17.94 16.47
CA LEU A 67 -1.37 -16.53 16.15
C LEU A 67 -1.70 -16.33 14.67
N SER A 68 -0.96 -17.00 13.77
CA SER A 68 -1.17 -16.92 12.32
C SER A 68 -2.50 -17.53 11.88
N GLU A 69 -2.89 -18.67 12.45
CA GLU A 69 -4.21 -19.27 12.17
C GLU A 69 -5.34 -18.36 12.64
N PHE A 70 -5.21 -17.73 13.80
CA PHE A 70 -6.21 -16.80 14.31
C PHE A 70 -6.26 -15.51 13.52
N PHE A 71 -5.10 -14.99 13.08
CA PHE A 71 -5.03 -13.82 12.18
C PHE A 71 -5.90 -14.02 10.94
N LEU A 72 -5.83 -15.20 10.30
CA LEU A 72 -6.62 -15.50 9.11
C LEU A 72 -8.13 -15.51 9.40
N VAL A 73 -8.55 -15.95 10.58
CA VAL A 73 -9.97 -15.93 10.97
C VAL A 73 -10.45 -14.51 11.25
N ALA A 74 -9.71 -13.76 12.08
CA ALA A 74 -10.08 -12.41 12.47
C ALA A 74 -9.92 -11.40 11.31
N GLY A 75 -8.92 -11.61 10.44
CA GLY A 75 -8.67 -10.80 9.26
C GLY A 75 -9.84 -10.80 8.28
N ARG A 76 -10.54 -11.92 8.12
CA ARG A 76 -11.77 -11.99 7.29
C ARG A 76 -12.87 -11.06 7.79
N ILE A 77 -12.96 -10.84 9.11
CA ILE A 77 -13.94 -9.91 9.69
C ILE A 77 -13.58 -8.46 9.33
N THR A 78 -12.30 -8.08 9.44
CA THR A 78 -11.86 -6.73 9.06
C THR A 78 -11.94 -6.51 7.55
N ASP A 79 -11.61 -7.52 6.74
CA ASP A 79 -11.72 -7.48 5.27
C ASP A 79 -13.17 -7.25 4.80
N SER A 80 -14.16 -7.79 5.52
CA SER A 80 -15.57 -7.61 5.17
C SER A 80 -16.05 -6.17 5.21
N LEU A 81 -15.35 -5.28 5.91
CA LEU A 81 -15.66 -3.85 5.97
C LEU A 81 -15.36 -3.12 4.64
N LYS A 82 -14.58 -3.75 3.76
CA LYS A 82 -14.24 -3.22 2.45
C LYS A 82 -13.60 -1.83 2.52
N ASP A 83 -12.62 -1.69 3.43
CA ASP A 83 -11.89 -0.45 3.71
C ASP A 83 -10.38 -0.72 3.76
N GLN A 84 -9.64 -0.15 2.81
CA GLN A 84 -8.21 -0.38 2.65
C GLN A 84 -7.31 0.13 3.80
N HIS A 85 -7.85 1.00 4.65
CA HIS A 85 -7.16 1.54 5.81
C HIS A 85 -7.60 0.88 7.13
N SER A 86 -8.45 -0.16 7.05
CA SER A 86 -8.81 -1.01 8.17
C SER A 86 -8.23 -2.41 7.97
N GLY A 87 -7.51 -2.90 8.94
CA GLY A 87 -6.83 -4.19 8.80
C GLY A 87 -6.14 -4.63 10.06
N MET A 88 -5.42 -5.74 9.95
CA MET A 88 -4.72 -6.36 11.06
C MET A 88 -3.20 -6.37 10.84
N SER A 89 -2.46 -6.44 11.93
CA SER A 89 -1.01 -6.59 11.95
C SER A 89 -0.55 -7.51 13.08
N PHE A 90 0.62 -8.10 12.91
CA PHE A 90 1.24 -8.93 13.96
C PHE A 90 1.86 -8.04 15.04
N PRO A 91 1.84 -8.47 16.32
CA PRO A 91 2.60 -7.82 17.38
C PRO A 91 4.08 -8.22 17.27
N GLY A 92 4.97 -7.27 17.02
CA GLY A 92 6.41 -7.52 17.03
C GLY A 92 6.99 -7.89 15.67
N GLU A 93 7.73 -9.01 15.62
CA GLU A 93 8.41 -9.43 14.39
C GLU A 93 7.52 -10.32 13.51
N VAL A 94 7.76 -10.22 12.20
CA VAL A 94 7.08 -11.00 11.15
C VAL A 94 8.13 -11.76 10.36
N ASP A 95 7.90 -13.05 10.13
CA ASP A 95 8.77 -13.88 9.30
C ASP A 95 8.44 -13.66 7.81
N VAL A 96 9.42 -13.14 7.07
CA VAL A 96 9.26 -12.75 5.67
C VAL A 96 10.33 -13.37 4.78
N LEU A 97 10.01 -13.53 3.51
CA LEU A 97 10.98 -13.88 2.47
C LEU A 97 11.94 -12.71 2.23
N PRO A 98 13.26 -12.95 2.15
CA PRO A 98 14.27 -11.91 2.01
C PRO A 98 14.43 -11.43 0.55
N PHE A 99 13.33 -11.09 -0.09
CA PHE A 99 13.30 -10.44 -1.40
C PHE A 99 12.08 -9.54 -1.51
N LYS A 100 12.10 -8.59 -2.44
CA LYS A 100 10.95 -7.75 -2.77
C LYS A 100 10.42 -8.10 -4.13
N THR A 101 9.10 -8.09 -4.26
CA THR A 101 8.42 -8.25 -5.54
C THR A 101 7.67 -6.99 -5.95
N ARG A 102 7.43 -6.88 -7.25
CA ARG A 102 6.44 -5.98 -7.84
C ARG A 102 5.54 -6.79 -8.77
N GLU A 103 4.29 -6.47 -8.70
CA GLU A 103 3.34 -6.95 -9.68
C GLU A 103 3.61 -6.29 -11.02
N VAL A 104 3.72 -7.09 -12.07
CA VAL A 104 3.94 -6.68 -13.44
C VAL A 104 3.04 -7.54 -14.32
N GLN A 105 1.92 -6.99 -14.77
CA GLN A 105 0.91 -7.64 -15.62
C GLN A 105 0.51 -9.05 -15.12
N GLY A 106 0.13 -9.13 -13.86
CA GLY A 106 -0.30 -10.36 -13.19
C GLY A 106 0.83 -11.27 -12.69
N ARG A 107 2.09 -10.82 -12.75
CA ARG A 107 3.28 -11.62 -12.38
C ARG A 107 4.04 -11.01 -11.21
N ALA A 108 4.61 -11.85 -10.37
CA ALA A 108 5.44 -11.43 -9.24
C ALA A 108 6.92 -11.31 -9.65
N LEU A 109 7.35 -10.12 -10.07
CA LEU A 109 8.74 -9.82 -10.45
C LEU A 109 9.58 -9.53 -9.21
N VAL A 110 10.70 -10.23 -9.02
CA VAL A 110 11.68 -9.93 -7.96
C VAL A 110 12.53 -8.71 -8.36
N ILE A 111 12.44 -7.64 -7.58
CA ILE A 111 13.14 -6.37 -7.84
C ILE A 111 14.33 -6.12 -6.90
N GLU A 112 14.32 -6.72 -5.71
CA GLU A 112 15.42 -6.73 -4.75
C GLU A 112 15.52 -8.13 -4.15
N SER A 113 16.73 -8.61 -3.88
CA SER A 113 16.92 -9.93 -3.30
C SER A 113 18.12 -9.99 -2.36
N GLY A 114 17.87 -10.46 -1.14
CA GLY A 114 18.85 -10.94 -0.16
C GLY A 114 18.95 -12.46 -0.11
N SER A 115 18.40 -13.18 -1.10
CA SER A 115 18.30 -14.63 -1.16
C SER A 115 19.02 -15.24 -2.37
N LEU A 116 18.83 -16.55 -2.59
CA LEU A 116 19.34 -17.28 -3.76
C LEU A 116 18.54 -16.99 -5.05
N ILE A 117 17.39 -16.31 -4.94
CA ILE A 117 16.57 -15.97 -6.11
C ILE A 117 17.12 -14.69 -6.76
N PRO A 118 17.54 -14.72 -8.03
CA PRO A 118 18.09 -13.54 -8.69
C PRO A 118 17.05 -12.45 -8.89
N VAL A 119 17.48 -11.19 -8.84
CA VAL A 119 16.69 -10.04 -9.30
C VAL A 119 16.33 -10.23 -10.79
N GLY A 120 15.11 -9.90 -11.16
CA GLY A 120 14.56 -10.16 -12.50
C GLY A 120 13.89 -11.53 -12.65
N SER A 121 13.85 -12.35 -11.59
CA SER A 121 13.08 -13.60 -11.57
C SER A 121 11.59 -13.32 -11.43
N PHE A 122 10.75 -14.19 -12.01
CA PHE A 122 9.32 -14.23 -11.70
C PHE A 122 9.03 -15.38 -10.74
N ILE A 123 8.40 -15.08 -9.60
CA ILE A 123 7.92 -16.12 -8.67
C ILE A 123 6.70 -16.79 -9.30
N LEU A 124 6.71 -18.11 -9.37
CA LEU A 124 5.62 -18.92 -9.92
C LEU A 124 4.81 -19.61 -8.80
N GLU A 125 5.52 -20.22 -7.83
CA GLU A 125 4.91 -20.99 -6.75
C GLU A 125 5.70 -20.81 -5.44
N ILE A 126 5.00 -20.93 -4.31
CA ILE A 126 5.61 -21.09 -2.98
C ILE A 126 4.99 -22.33 -2.34
N GLU A 127 5.83 -23.28 -1.89
CA GLU A 127 5.39 -24.59 -1.35
C GLU A 127 4.46 -25.36 -2.30
N GLY A 128 4.69 -25.21 -3.62
CA GLY A 128 3.89 -25.86 -4.67
C GLY A 128 2.50 -25.24 -4.92
N PHE A 129 2.17 -24.14 -4.22
CA PHE A 129 0.96 -23.35 -4.49
C PHE A 129 1.28 -22.21 -5.46
N ALA A 130 0.50 -22.09 -6.53
CA ALA A 130 0.58 -20.94 -7.43
C ALA A 130 0.21 -19.63 -6.69
N ILE A 131 0.63 -18.49 -7.24
CA ILE A 131 0.38 -17.19 -6.60
C ILE A 131 -1.14 -16.93 -6.42
N ASP A 132 -1.96 -17.32 -7.40
CA ASP A 132 -3.41 -17.16 -7.32
C ASP A 132 -4.02 -18.05 -6.21
N GLU A 133 -3.53 -19.27 -6.04
CA GLU A 133 -3.96 -20.17 -4.97
C GLU A 133 -3.57 -19.62 -3.58
N LEU A 134 -2.39 -18.99 -3.48
CA LEU A 134 -1.96 -18.32 -2.25
C LEU A 134 -2.84 -17.11 -1.95
N TYR A 135 -3.20 -16.33 -2.98
CA TYR A 135 -4.13 -15.22 -2.83
C TYR A 135 -5.51 -15.68 -2.39
N GLU A 136 -6.09 -16.71 -3.01
CA GLU A 136 -7.37 -17.27 -2.58
C GLU A 136 -7.35 -17.74 -1.13
N LYS A 137 -6.23 -18.32 -0.70
CA LYS A 137 -6.09 -18.88 0.65
C LYS A 137 -5.86 -17.81 1.73
N TYR A 138 -5.07 -16.80 1.44
CA TYR A 138 -4.59 -15.83 2.44
C TYR A 138 -5.06 -14.40 2.19
N GLY A 139 -5.34 -14.02 0.94
CA GLY A 139 -5.60 -12.66 0.52
C GLY A 139 -6.79 -12.03 1.22
N SER A 140 -7.90 -12.76 1.39
CA SER A 140 -9.12 -12.29 2.06
C SER A 140 -8.97 -12.00 3.56
N SER A 141 -7.78 -12.21 4.13
CA SER A 141 -7.51 -11.92 5.55
C SER A 141 -6.48 -10.79 5.71
N MET A 142 -5.93 -10.28 4.62
CA MET A 142 -4.80 -9.35 4.62
C MET A 142 -5.17 -7.90 4.31
N GLY A 143 -6.40 -7.62 3.98
CA GLY A 143 -6.93 -6.29 3.70
C GLY A 143 -7.76 -6.27 2.43
N TYR A 144 -8.73 -5.38 2.41
CA TYR A 144 -9.67 -5.22 1.32
C TYR A 144 -9.15 -4.26 0.26
N TYR A 145 -9.43 -4.62 -0.97
CA TYR A 145 -9.22 -3.79 -2.15
C TYR A 145 -10.50 -3.78 -2.96
N GLU A 146 -10.88 -2.62 -3.48
CA GLU A 146 -12.23 -2.42 -4.02
C GLU A 146 -12.48 -3.13 -5.35
N SER A 147 -11.42 -3.39 -6.12
CA SER A 147 -11.52 -4.14 -7.38
C SER A 147 -10.95 -5.56 -7.26
N GLU A 148 -11.55 -6.51 -7.97
CA GLU A 148 -11.04 -7.88 -8.05
C GLU A 148 -9.64 -7.95 -8.66
N GLU A 149 -9.25 -6.98 -9.49
CA GLU A 149 -7.92 -6.87 -10.09
C GLU A 149 -6.87 -6.35 -9.11
N THR A 150 -7.26 -5.46 -8.19
CA THR A 150 -6.35 -4.80 -7.25
C THR A 150 -5.85 -5.73 -6.15
N GLY A 151 -6.70 -6.64 -5.68
CA GLY A 151 -6.36 -7.57 -4.59
C GLY A 151 -5.14 -8.44 -4.90
N PRO A 152 -5.10 -9.17 -6.03
CA PRO A 152 -3.93 -9.95 -6.44
C PRO A 152 -2.65 -9.11 -6.58
N ASN A 153 -2.77 -7.90 -7.15
CA ASN A 153 -1.64 -7.00 -7.35
C ASN A 153 -1.01 -6.57 -6.03
N ILE A 154 -1.85 -6.20 -5.07
CA ILE A 154 -1.37 -5.80 -3.74
C ILE A 154 -0.86 -7.01 -2.95
N PHE A 155 -1.48 -8.17 -3.09
CA PHE A 155 -0.95 -9.39 -2.51
C PHE A 155 0.49 -9.65 -2.97
N ILE A 156 0.75 -9.55 -4.27
CA ILE A 156 2.09 -9.70 -4.86
C ILE A 156 3.04 -8.61 -4.34
N ASN A 157 2.60 -7.35 -4.30
CA ASN A 157 3.46 -6.24 -3.92
C ASN A 157 3.79 -6.22 -2.42
N TRP A 158 2.87 -6.69 -1.56
CA TRP A 158 2.94 -6.42 -0.12
C TRP A 158 2.91 -7.66 0.77
N PHE A 159 2.19 -8.72 0.40
CA PHE A 159 1.87 -9.82 1.32
C PHE A 159 2.55 -11.15 0.99
N ILE A 160 2.91 -11.37 -0.26
CA ILE A 160 3.57 -12.63 -0.67
C ILE A 160 4.83 -12.92 0.16
N HIS A 161 5.51 -11.88 0.64
CA HIS A 161 6.71 -12.02 1.47
C HIS A 161 6.43 -12.63 2.84
N ALA A 162 5.23 -12.41 3.39
CA ALA A 162 4.83 -12.91 4.72
C ALA A 162 4.27 -14.35 4.69
N ILE A 163 4.30 -15.04 3.56
CA ILE A 163 3.84 -16.44 3.45
C ILE A 163 4.50 -17.37 4.48
N PRO A 164 5.81 -17.29 4.78
CA PRO A 164 6.42 -18.09 5.84
C PRO A 164 5.72 -17.92 7.20
N GLN A 165 5.34 -16.69 7.57
CA GLN A 165 4.61 -16.40 8.81
C GLN A 165 3.28 -17.13 8.86
N PHE A 166 2.50 -17.12 7.76
CA PHE A 166 1.20 -17.78 7.69
C PHE A 166 1.29 -19.30 7.62
N MET A 167 2.37 -19.82 7.05
CA MET A 167 2.62 -21.26 7.00
C MET A 167 3.27 -21.80 8.28
N ASN A 168 3.68 -20.93 9.20
CA ASN A 168 4.50 -21.28 10.37
C ASN A 168 5.74 -22.09 9.95
N SER A 169 6.38 -21.71 8.84
CA SER A 169 7.53 -22.40 8.28
C SER A 169 8.70 -21.43 8.09
N PRO A 170 9.83 -21.65 8.80
CA PRO A 170 11.02 -20.79 8.67
C PRO A 170 11.76 -20.99 7.34
N GLU A 171 11.46 -22.05 6.61
CA GLU A 171 12.01 -22.34 5.29
C GLU A 171 10.87 -22.76 4.36
N VAL A 172 10.86 -22.21 3.15
CA VAL A 172 9.87 -22.54 2.11
C VAL A 172 10.54 -22.80 0.77
N GLU A 173 10.01 -23.76 0.00
CA GLU A 173 10.41 -23.98 -1.40
C GLU A 173 9.75 -22.95 -2.30
N VAL A 174 10.57 -22.22 -3.09
CA VAL A 174 10.09 -21.24 -4.07
C VAL A 174 10.44 -21.73 -5.48
N THR A 175 9.42 -21.87 -6.33
CA THR A 175 9.57 -22.10 -7.78
C THR A 175 9.58 -20.75 -8.50
N TYR A 176 10.58 -20.50 -9.33
CA TYR A 176 10.71 -19.23 -10.05
C TYR A 176 11.24 -19.43 -11.48
N LEU A 177 10.88 -18.48 -12.34
CA LEU A 177 11.37 -18.39 -13.72
C LEU A 177 12.51 -17.37 -13.80
N PHE A 178 13.65 -17.77 -14.32
CA PHE A 178 14.79 -16.88 -14.56
C PHE A 178 15.53 -17.29 -15.85
N ASN A 179 15.71 -16.36 -16.79
CA ASN A 179 16.33 -16.59 -18.10
C ASN A 179 15.70 -17.79 -18.85
N ASP A 180 14.37 -17.81 -18.92
CA ASP A 180 13.54 -18.86 -19.54
C ASP A 180 13.69 -20.26 -18.93
N GLU A 181 14.33 -20.39 -17.77
CA GLU A 181 14.46 -21.64 -17.02
C GLU A 181 13.63 -21.60 -15.72
N ILE A 182 12.82 -22.61 -15.50
CA ILE A 182 12.14 -22.83 -14.23
C ILE A 182 13.11 -23.47 -13.25
N ARG A 183 13.24 -22.86 -12.08
CA ARG A 183 14.15 -23.29 -11.01
C ARG A 183 13.42 -23.37 -9.69
N LYS A 184 14.01 -24.10 -8.73
CA LYS A 184 13.52 -24.21 -7.36
C LYS A 184 14.64 -23.88 -6.39
N ALA A 185 14.29 -23.23 -5.28
CA ALA A 185 15.20 -22.96 -4.18
C ALA A 185 14.46 -23.03 -2.85
N ALA A 186 15.12 -23.63 -1.84
CA ALA A 186 14.69 -23.52 -0.45
C ALA A 186 15.18 -22.18 0.09
N ILE A 187 14.26 -21.36 0.58
CA ILE A 187 14.51 -20.01 1.08
C ILE A 187 14.17 -19.95 2.56
N ASN A 188 15.16 -19.59 3.37
CA ASN A 188 14.92 -19.31 4.78
C ASN A 188 14.29 -17.91 4.92
N SER A 189 13.25 -17.80 5.74
CA SER A 189 12.69 -16.51 6.15
C SER A 189 13.67 -15.73 7.02
N ILE A 190 13.46 -14.44 7.06
CA ILE A 190 14.09 -13.54 8.04
C ILE A 190 13.01 -12.92 8.89
N SER A 191 13.29 -12.71 10.17
CA SER A 191 12.39 -11.98 11.06
C SER A 191 12.67 -10.48 10.97
N VAL A 192 11.64 -9.71 10.69
CA VAL A 192 11.72 -8.25 10.59
C VAL A 192 10.66 -7.60 11.47
N SER A 193 10.91 -6.38 11.96
CA SER A 193 9.86 -5.63 12.65
C SER A 193 8.69 -5.33 11.71
N ASP A 194 7.47 -5.16 12.26
CA ASP A 194 6.30 -4.78 11.46
C ASP A 194 6.55 -3.48 10.68
N SER A 195 7.27 -2.52 11.25
CA SER A 195 7.64 -1.29 10.56
C SER A 195 8.58 -1.55 9.37
N ASP A 196 9.57 -2.44 9.52
CA ASP A 196 10.47 -2.78 8.42
C ASP A 196 9.73 -3.55 7.32
N TRP A 197 8.83 -4.47 7.70
CA TRP A 197 7.96 -5.14 6.75
C TRP A 197 7.07 -4.14 6.00
N GLN A 198 6.49 -3.17 6.68
CA GLN A 198 5.72 -2.11 6.03
C GLN A 198 6.58 -1.25 5.11
N MET A 199 7.85 -0.99 5.44
CA MET A 199 8.78 -0.29 4.55
C MET A 199 9.12 -1.09 3.29
N MET A 200 9.05 -2.43 3.32
CA MET A 200 9.23 -3.25 2.11
C MET A 200 8.14 -3.00 1.05
N ARG A 201 6.98 -2.48 1.43
CA ARG A 201 5.87 -2.13 0.53
C ARG A 201 6.17 -0.88 -0.29
N ASN A 202 6.91 0.07 0.29
CA ASN A 202 7.20 1.35 -0.34
C ASN A 202 8.31 1.24 -1.38
N SER A 203 8.30 2.17 -2.34
CA SER A 203 9.45 2.40 -3.19
C SER A 203 10.60 2.91 -2.33
N ASN A 204 11.76 2.25 -2.37
CA ASN A 204 12.98 2.73 -1.69
C ASN A 204 13.72 3.78 -2.53
N ARG A 205 13.11 4.29 -3.59
CA ARG A 205 13.71 5.32 -4.44
C ARG A 205 13.65 6.65 -3.68
N PRO A 206 14.76 7.39 -3.56
CA PRO A 206 14.72 8.72 -2.97
C PRO A 206 13.97 9.71 -3.88
N PRO A 207 13.49 10.83 -3.34
CA PRO A 207 13.04 11.96 -4.14
C PRO A 207 14.15 12.39 -5.09
N ALA A 208 13.79 12.80 -6.29
CA ALA A 208 14.78 13.21 -7.29
C ALA A 208 14.27 14.38 -8.13
N PHE A 209 15.20 15.23 -8.53
CA PHE A 209 14.95 16.26 -9.52
C PHE A 209 15.90 16.07 -10.69
N GLU A 210 15.36 16.10 -11.88
CA GLU A 210 16.14 16.07 -13.12
C GLU A 210 15.52 17.00 -14.16
N GLN A 211 16.35 17.49 -15.06
CA GLN A 211 15.90 18.21 -16.24
C GLN A 211 16.01 17.28 -17.43
N ILE A 212 14.90 17.09 -18.11
CA ILE A 212 14.87 16.35 -19.38
C ILE A 212 14.36 17.32 -20.46
N ASP A 213 15.23 17.69 -21.37
CA ASP A 213 15.00 18.75 -22.36
C ASP A 213 14.58 20.08 -21.71
N SER A 214 13.36 20.57 -22.00
CA SER A 214 12.78 21.78 -21.40
C SER A 214 11.84 21.51 -20.24
N VAL A 215 11.72 20.26 -19.80
CA VAL A 215 10.81 19.84 -18.74
C VAL A 215 11.57 19.65 -17.44
N ALA A 216 11.10 20.29 -16.37
CA ALA A 216 11.54 19.99 -15.01
C ALA A 216 10.79 18.73 -14.51
N VAL A 217 11.50 17.70 -14.08
CA VAL A 217 10.92 16.46 -13.57
C VAL A 217 11.23 16.35 -12.08
N LEU A 218 10.19 16.33 -11.25
CA LEU A 218 10.29 16.11 -9.81
C LEU A 218 9.65 14.75 -9.46
N LYS A 219 10.45 13.82 -8.95
CA LYS A 219 9.97 12.50 -8.49
C LYS A 219 9.68 12.56 -7.00
N ILE A 220 8.43 12.22 -6.61
CA ILE A 220 7.97 12.13 -5.22
C ILE A 220 7.49 10.70 -4.97
N PRO A 221 8.39 9.80 -4.53
CA PRO A 221 8.09 8.37 -4.41
C PRO A 221 7.20 8.03 -3.20
N SER A 222 7.10 8.93 -2.22
CA SER A 222 6.26 8.75 -1.03
C SER A 222 6.07 10.10 -0.32
N PHE A 223 4.92 10.24 0.37
CA PHE A 223 4.70 11.31 1.34
C PHE A 223 5.13 10.91 2.76
N HIS A 224 6.04 9.93 2.90
CA HIS A 224 6.60 9.56 4.20
C HIS A 224 7.48 10.70 4.76
N PRO A 225 7.44 10.98 6.08
CA PRO A 225 8.20 12.09 6.69
C PRO A 225 9.70 12.09 6.37
N ASP A 226 10.31 10.92 6.21
CA ASP A 226 11.74 10.78 5.90
C ASP A 226 12.13 11.43 4.56
N TYR A 227 11.21 11.58 3.63
CA TYR A 227 11.43 12.22 2.33
C TYR A 227 11.03 13.69 2.29
N GLN A 228 10.44 14.23 3.37
CA GLN A 228 9.87 15.58 3.37
C GLN A 228 10.94 16.65 3.13
N GLU A 229 12.01 16.63 3.92
CA GLU A 229 13.06 17.66 3.84
C GLU A 229 13.71 17.67 2.44
N GLU A 230 14.11 16.50 1.96
CA GLU A 230 14.75 16.35 0.65
C GLU A 230 13.81 16.79 -0.49
N THR A 231 12.54 16.38 -0.48
CA THR A 231 11.57 16.79 -1.50
C THR A 231 11.39 18.31 -1.53
N LEU A 232 11.19 18.92 -0.37
CA LEU A 232 11.01 20.38 -0.29
C LEU A 232 12.27 21.14 -0.72
N GLU A 233 13.46 20.65 -0.36
CA GLU A 233 14.72 21.21 -0.86
C GLU A 233 14.83 21.13 -2.38
N LEU A 234 14.47 20.00 -2.98
CA LEU A 234 14.45 19.84 -4.44
C LEU A 234 13.46 20.82 -5.08
N MET A 235 12.26 20.97 -4.52
CA MET A 235 11.27 21.94 -5.00
C MET A 235 11.82 23.36 -4.98
N TYR A 236 12.49 23.79 -3.92
CA TYR A 236 13.11 25.12 -3.83
C TYR A 236 14.23 25.35 -4.86
N ARG A 237 14.87 24.29 -5.33
CA ARG A 237 15.94 24.37 -6.35
C ARG A 237 15.40 24.47 -7.79
N ILE A 238 14.10 24.24 -7.99
CA ILE A 238 13.51 24.38 -9.32
C ILE A 238 13.42 25.88 -9.65
N PRO A 239 14.23 26.39 -10.61
CA PRO A 239 14.22 27.83 -10.91
C PRO A 239 12.90 28.22 -11.57
N GLY A 240 12.32 29.31 -11.11
CA GLY A 240 11.03 29.81 -11.63
C GLY A 240 11.07 30.29 -13.07
N ASP A 241 12.25 30.60 -13.61
CA ASP A 241 12.42 31.28 -14.88
C ASP A 241 12.96 30.36 -16.01
N GLY A 242 13.10 29.04 -15.75
CA GLY A 242 13.79 28.11 -16.67
C GLY A 242 12.91 27.06 -17.33
N TYR A 243 11.72 26.80 -16.78
CA TYR A 243 10.89 25.70 -17.24
C TYR A 243 9.46 26.15 -17.53
N SER A 244 8.97 25.91 -18.75
CA SER A 244 7.57 26.09 -19.11
C SER A 244 6.69 24.99 -18.51
N ASP A 245 7.28 23.83 -18.27
CA ASP A 245 6.60 22.61 -17.87
C ASP A 245 7.29 21.96 -16.66
N LEU A 246 6.48 21.59 -15.66
CA LEU A 246 6.87 20.82 -14.49
C LEU A 246 6.09 19.51 -14.49
N LEU A 247 6.82 18.40 -14.59
CA LEU A 247 6.27 17.05 -14.43
C LEU A 247 6.55 16.54 -13.03
N ILE A 248 5.49 16.21 -12.31
CA ILE A 248 5.57 15.60 -10.98
C ILE A 248 5.28 14.10 -11.15
N ASP A 249 6.28 13.27 -10.92
CA ASP A 249 6.17 11.80 -10.99
C ASP A 249 5.83 11.25 -9.60
N VAL A 250 4.59 10.74 -9.45
CA VAL A 250 4.09 10.11 -8.23
C VAL A 250 3.82 8.62 -8.39
N ARG A 251 4.34 7.99 -9.44
CA ARG A 251 4.18 6.54 -9.64
C ARG A 251 4.70 5.77 -8.43
N ASP A 252 3.98 4.70 -8.04
CA ASP A 252 4.23 3.86 -6.85
C ASP A 252 4.22 4.62 -5.52
N ASN A 253 3.71 5.85 -5.47
CA ASN A 253 3.56 6.59 -4.24
C ASN A 253 2.31 6.10 -3.49
N CYS A 254 2.51 5.26 -2.47
CA CYS A 254 1.42 4.71 -1.64
C CYS A 254 0.87 5.71 -0.61
N GLY A 255 1.21 7.01 -0.72
CA GLY A 255 0.73 8.04 0.20
C GLY A 255 1.71 8.34 1.34
N GLY A 256 1.18 8.69 2.50
CA GLY A 256 1.97 9.04 3.68
C GLY A 256 1.36 10.17 4.51
N PHE A 257 2.18 11.13 4.92
CA PHE A 257 1.85 12.09 5.96
C PHE A 257 1.15 13.34 5.41
N GLN A 258 -0.02 13.66 5.96
CA GLN A 258 -0.86 14.77 5.51
C GLN A 258 -0.13 16.12 5.52
N LEU A 259 0.64 16.42 6.57
CA LEU A 259 1.35 17.70 6.66
C LEU A 259 2.43 17.86 5.57
N PHE A 260 3.06 16.77 5.18
CA PHE A 260 3.99 16.80 4.04
C PHE A 260 3.24 17.05 2.72
N LEU A 261 2.13 16.34 2.50
CA LEU A 261 1.26 16.60 1.36
C LEU A 261 0.80 18.05 1.29
N GLU A 262 0.32 18.63 2.41
CA GLU A 262 -0.10 20.03 2.46
C GLU A 262 1.04 20.99 2.10
N ALA A 263 2.27 20.72 2.54
CA ALA A 263 3.42 21.51 2.17
C ALA A 263 3.66 21.48 0.65
N VAL A 264 3.68 20.28 0.04
CA VAL A 264 3.85 20.13 -1.41
C VAL A 264 2.74 20.86 -2.17
N LEU A 265 1.47 20.70 -1.75
CA LEU A 265 0.34 21.37 -2.38
C LEU A 265 0.41 22.89 -2.23
N GLY A 266 0.91 23.41 -1.11
CA GLY A 266 1.13 24.84 -0.91
C GLY A 266 2.08 25.43 -1.94
N TYR A 267 3.09 24.69 -2.37
CA TYR A 267 3.98 25.11 -3.45
C TYR A 267 3.30 25.08 -4.83
N LEU A 268 2.33 24.18 -5.06
CA LEU A 268 1.73 23.96 -6.37
C LEU A 268 0.46 24.77 -6.61
N THR A 269 -0.16 25.31 -5.55
CA THR A 269 -1.42 26.07 -5.68
C THR A 269 -1.20 27.57 -5.68
N LYS A 270 -2.07 28.32 -6.37
CA LYS A 270 -2.07 29.79 -6.44
C LYS A 270 -3.03 30.42 -5.44
N GLU A 271 -4.05 29.69 -5.03
CA GLU A 271 -5.11 30.16 -4.15
C GLU A 271 -5.34 29.17 -3.00
N ARG A 272 -5.91 29.69 -1.90
CA ARG A 272 -6.35 28.84 -0.79
C ARG A 272 -7.48 27.92 -1.27
N ALA A 273 -7.34 26.63 -0.99
CA ALA A 273 -8.37 25.63 -1.27
C ALA A 273 -8.43 24.58 -0.15
N ASP A 274 -9.54 23.88 -0.02
CA ASP A 274 -9.67 22.81 0.97
C ASP A 274 -9.15 21.47 0.39
N LEU A 275 -8.33 20.75 1.17
CA LEU A 275 -7.73 19.48 0.78
C LEU A 275 -8.78 18.41 0.51
N VAL A 276 -9.85 18.38 1.29
CA VAL A 276 -10.94 17.42 1.23
C VAL A 276 -12.27 18.14 1.11
N GLU A 277 -13.19 17.66 0.27
CA GLU A 277 -14.51 18.26 0.12
C GLU A 277 -15.41 17.97 1.32
N LYS A 278 -15.56 16.71 1.64
CA LYS A 278 -16.44 16.23 2.70
C LYS A 278 -15.83 15.06 3.44
N ILE A 279 -16.32 14.84 4.64
CA ILE A 279 -16.05 13.62 5.39
C ILE A 279 -17.35 12.97 5.87
N GLY A 280 -17.32 11.65 5.89
CA GLY A 280 -18.28 10.81 6.60
C GLY A 280 -17.72 10.40 7.95
N THR A 281 -18.49 10.53 9.02
CA THR A 281 -18.09 10.13 10.37
C THR A 281 -19.32 9.84 11.22
N ARG A 282 -19.14 9.14 12.35
CA ARG A 282 -20.22 9.03 13.36
C ARG A 282 -20.26 10.25 14.26
N ASP A 283 -21.45 10.69 14.59
CA ASP A 283 -21.67 11.70 15.61
C ASP A 283 -21.65 11.10 17.02
N SER A 284 -21.89 11.93 18.04
CA SER A 284 -21.92 11.50 19.44
C SER A 284 -23.05 10.51 19.77
N SER A 285 -24.06 10.37 18.92
CA SER A 285 -25.14 9.38 19.05
C SER A 285 -24.82 8.05 18.34
N GLY A 286 -23.68 7.99 17.63
CA GLY A 286 -23.29 6.85 16.82
C GLY A 286 -23.90 6.84 15.41
N GLN A 287 -24.63 7.88 15.02
CA GLN A 287 -25.23 8.00 13.70
C GLN A 287 -24.19 8.47 12.68
N TYR A 288 -24.10 7.79 11.52
CA TYR A 288 -23.28 8.23 10.39
C TYR A 288 -23.80 9.54 9.80
N THR A 289 -22.91 10.50 9.61
CA THR A 289 -23.21 11.83 9.07
C THR A 289 -22.12 12.26 8.09
N ILE A 290 -22.52 12.97 7.04
CA ILE A 290 -21.61 13.59 6.09
C ILE A 290 -21.57 15.10 6.35
N ARG A 291 -20.37 15.67 6.41
CA ARG A 291 -20.17 17.10 6.59
C ARG A 291 -19.01 17.63 5.77
N THR A 292 -19.02 18.91 5.47
CA THR A 292 -17.86 19.62 4.91
C THR A 292 -16.72 19.61 5.92
N TRP A 293 -15.51 19.40 5.44
CA TRP A 293 -14.31 19.47 6.26
C TRP A 293 -13.42 20.62 5.78
N ASN A 294 -13.32 21.66 6.61
CA ASN A 294 -12.43 22.77 6.32
C ASN A 294 -10.99 22.40 6.70
N LEU A 295 -10.24 21.92 5.73
CA LEU A 295 -8.83 21.59 5.87
C LEU A 295 -8.05 22.39 4.81
N PRO A 296 -7.74 23.69 5.08
CA PRO A 296 -7.21 24.58 4.07
C PRO A 296 -5.74 24.32 3.78
N VAL A 297 -5.41 24.20 2.51
CA VAL A 297 -4.09 24.33 1.94
C VAL A 297 -3.88 25.79 1.58
N TYR A 298 -2.79 26.39 2.07
CA TYR A 298 -2.41 27.77 1.80
C TYR A 298 -1.28 27.83 0.80
N PRO A 299 -1.34 28.74 -0.22
CA PRO A 299 -0.26 28.89 -1.18
C PRO A 299 1.03 29.36 -0.51
N ASP A 300 2.14 28.77 -0.89
CA ASP A 300 3.47 29.35 -0.60
C ASP A 300 3.84 30.33 -1.72
N TYR A 301 3.67 31.60 -1.43
CA TYR A 301 3.92 32.68 -2.40
C TYR A 301 5.41 32.88 -2.71
N SER A 302 6.32 32.26 -1.99
CA SER A 302 7.76 32.34 -2.23
C SER A 302 8.21 31.50 -3.43
N TRP A 303 7.42 30.46 -3.80
CA TRP A 303 7.79 29.55 -4.88
C TRP A 303 7.37 30.07 -6.26
N LYS A 304 8.29 30.09 -7.21
CA LYS A 304 8.11 30.68 -8.54
C LYS A 304 7.68 29.65 -9.60
N ALA A 305 8.05 28.38 -9.45
CA ALA A 305 7.74 27.33 -10.43
C ALA A 305 6.23 27.03 -10.58
N LYS A 306 5.37 27.52 -9.68
CA LYS A 306 3.90 27.43 -9.78
C LYS A 306 3.30 28.07 -11.03
N ASP A 307 4.06 28.89 -11.76
CA ASP A 307 3.64 29.49 -13.02
C ASP A 307 3.92 28.59 -14.23
N SER A 308 4.64 27.49 -14.04
CA SER A 308 4.79 26.45 -15.06
C SER A 308 3.49 25.71 -15.30
N ARG A 309 3.31 25.11 -16.48
CA ARG A 309 2.27 24.09 -16.68
C ARG A 309 2.62 22.86 -15.86
N ILE A 310 1.67 22.39 -15.08
CA ILE A 310 1.87 21.24 -14.20
C ILE A 310 1.34 19.99 -14.87
N TRP A 311 2.18 18.98 -14.93
CA TRP A 311 1.86 17.63 -15.40
C TRP A 311 2.09 16.67 -14.24
N ILE A 312 1.26 15.64 -14.13
CA ILE A 312 1.40 14.65 -13.06
C ILE A 312 1.43 13.26 -13.69
N LEU A 313 2.54 12.56 -13.52
CA LEU A 313 2.68 11.18 -13.98
C LEU A 313 2.29 10.22 -12.85
N THR A 314 1.32 9.36 -13.11
CA THR A 314 0.74 8.42 -12.15
C THR A 314 0.65 7.01 -12.73
N ASN A 315 0.48 6.02 -11.84
CA ASN A 315 0.18 4.64 -12.21
C ASN A 315 -0.89 4.03 -11.29
N ALA A 316 -1.21 2.76 -11.51
CA ALA A 316 -2.22 2.04 -10.74
C ALA A 316 -1.89 1.94 -9.23
N ASN A 317 -0.61 1.99 -8.85
CA ASN A 317 -0.13 1.75 -7.48
C ASN A 317 -0.17 2.98 -6.57
N VAL A 318 -0.77 4.10 -6.98
CA VAL A 318 -0.94 5.28 -6.13
C VAL A 318 -2.06 5.08 -5.12
N ASN A 319 -1.86 5.56 -3.87
CA ASN A 319 -2.82 5.32 -2.80
C ASN A 319 -2.86 6.47 -1.76
N SER A 320 -3.90 6.50 -0.92
CA SER A 320 -4.00 7.30 0.31
C SER A 320 -3.74 8.81 0.06
N ALA A 321 -2.70 9.39 0.69
CA ALA A 321 -2.36 10.80 0.53
C ALA A 321 -2.06 11.19 -0.93
N THR A 322 -1.62 10.26 -1.77
CA THR A 322 -1.42 10.51 -3.21
C THR A 322 -2.75 10.66 -3.94
N LEU A 323 -3.79 9.93 -3.55
CA LEU A 323 -5.14 10.16 -4.08
C LEU A 323 -5.70 11.52 -3.64
N LEU A 324 -5.39 11.98 -2.41
CA LEU A 324 -5.71 13.36 -2.00
C LEU A 324 -4.97 14.38 -2.85
N PHE A 325 -3.68 14.16 -3.11
CA PHE A 325 -2.86 14.99 -3.99
C PHE A 325 -3.50 15.12 -5.37
N LEU A 326 -3.76 14.00 -6.02
CA LEU A 326 -4.35 13.97 -7.37
C LEU A 326 -5.75 14.60 -7.41
N SER A 327 -6.61 14.27 -6.44
CA SER A 327 -7.95 14.84 -6.32
C SER A 327 -7.90 16.35 -6.09
N PHE A 328 -7.00 16.84 -5.24
CA PHE A 328 -6.82 18.28 -4.98
C PHE A 328 -6.34 19.01 -6.24
N MET A 329 -5.31 18.48 -6.90
CA MET A 329 -4.74 19.09 -8.10
C MET A 329 -5.77 19.20 -9.22
N ARG A 330 -6.57 18.16 -9.45
CA ARG A 330 -7.66 18.19 -10.45
C ARG A 330 -8.75 19.22 -10.14
N ARG A 331 -9.10 19.39 -8.88
CA ARG A 331 -10.16 20.34 -8.49
C ARG A 331 -9.71 21.81 -8.50
N ASN A 332 -8.45 22.07 -8.20
CA ASN A 332 -7.99 23.40 -7.83
C ASN A 332 -6.91 23.98 -8.74
N THR A 333 -6.48 23.22 -9.77
CA THR A 333 -5.45 23.66 -10.73
C THR A 333 -5.78 23.20 -12.15
N ASP A 334 -5.03 23.70 -13.14
CA ASP A 334 -5.07 23.23 -14.54
C ASP A 334 -4.06 22.10 -14.79
N ALA A 335 -3.69 21.33 -13.77
CA ALA A 335 -2.74 20.22 -13.90
C ALA A 335 -3.32 19.11 -14.79
N VAL A 336 -2.48 18.57 -15.67
CA VAL A 336 -2.81 17.46 -16.56
C VAL A 336 -2.27 16.16 -15.97
N VAL A 337 -3.12 15.18 -15.72
CA VAL A 337 -2.75 13.86 -15.21
C VAL A 337 -2.48 12.95 -16.40
N ILE A 338 -1.32 12.31 -16.41
CA ILE A 338 -0.89 11.37 -17.47
C ILE A 338 -0.43 10.04 -16.86
N GLY A 339 -0.58 8.96 -17.61
CA GLY A 339 -0.18 7.62 -17.18
C GLY A 339 -1.34 6.65 -17.10
N GLU A 340 -1.52 5.99 -15.96
CA GLU A 340 -2.53 4.97 -15.73
C GLU A 340 -3.58 5.41 -14.71
N ARG A 341 -4.76 4.77 -14.77
CA ARG A 341 -5.84 4.91 -13.79
C ARG A 341 -5.38 4.41 -12.41
N SER A 342 -5.78 5.12 -11.34
CA SER A 342 -5.55 4.60 -9.98
C SER A 342 -6.34 3.31 -9.75
N SER A 343 -5.74 2.34 -9.08
CA SER A 343 -6.44 1.10 -8.70
C SER A 343 -7.43 1.30 -7.55
N GLU A 344 -7.16 2.29 -6.68
CA GLU A 344 -8.00 2.62 -5.55
C GLU A 344 -8.86 3.85 -5.81
N PRO A 345 -10.09 3.93 -5.23
CA PRO A 345 -11.00 5.06 -5.41
C PRO A 345 -10.55 6.28 -4.62
N VAL A 346 -11.07 7.45 -5.03
CA VAL A 346 -10.80 8.75 -4.38
C VAL A 346 -11.46 8.90 -3.00
N ASN A 347 -12.39 8.01 -2.66
CA ASN A 347 -13.08 7.97 -1.38
C ASN A 347 -12.52 6.81 -0.54
N PHE A 348 -11.87 7.11 0.57
CA PHE A 348 -11.23 6.09 1.40
C PHE A 348 -11.26 6.45 2.89
N GLY A 349 -11.10 5.44 3.74
CA GLY A 349 -11.02 5.62 5.18
C GLY A 349 -9.73 6.28 5.64
N ILE A 350 -9.74 6.97 6.78
CA ILE A 350 -8.52 7.43 7.45
C ILE A 350 -8.25 6.52 8.63
N THR A 351 -7.04 5.94 8.63
CA THR A 351 -6.56 5.04 9.69
C THR A 351 -6.40 5.78 11.01
N ASN A 352 -6.79 5.10 12.08
CA ASN A 352 -6.55 5.51 13.46
C ASN A 352 -5.40 4.71 14.08
N PRO A 353 -4.96 5.07 15.30
CA PRO A 353 -4.01 4.25 16.05
C PRO A 353 -4.48 2.80 16.15
N PHE A 354 -3.52 1.89 16.15
CA PHE A 354 -3.79 0.48 16.36
C PHE A 354 -4.43 0.21 17.71
N HIS A 355 -5.35 -0.74 17.74
CA HIS A 355 -5.89 -1.37 18.94
C HIS A 355 -5.24 -2.73 19.12
N THR A 356 -5.05 -3.16 20.36
CA THR A 356 -4.44 -4.45 20.70
C THR A 356 -5.52 -5.40 21.21
N MET A 357 -5.60 -6.60 20.66
CA MET A 357 -6.48 -7.65 21.17
C MET A 357 -6.03 -8.13 22.55
N PRO A 358 -6.96 -8.35 23.50
CA PRO A 358 -6.61 -8.55 24.90
C PRO A 358 -5.85 -9.85 25.21
N ASN A 359 -6.05 -10.91 24.43
CA ASN A 359 -5.42 -12.21 24.70
C ASN A 359 -4.27 -12.53 23.73
N THR A 360 -4.48 -12.35 22.43
CA THR A 360 -3.49 -12.69 21.40
C THR A 360 -2.46 -11.59 21.15
N GLY A 361 -2.77 -10.36 21.58
CA GLY A 361 -1.91 -9.22 21.29
C GLY A 361 -1.95 -8.75 19.84
N LEU A 362 -2.71 -9.41 18.94
CA LEU A 362 -2.86 -8.94 17.56
C LEU A 362 -3.29 -7.49 17.51
N LEU A 363 -2.70 -6.77 16.59
CA LEU A 363 -3.01 -5.36 16.35
C LEU A 363 -4.05 -5.24 15.25
N PHE A 364 -4.93 -4.26 15.36
CA PHE A 364 -5.83 -3.89 14.28
C PHE A 364 -6.11 -2.39 14.29
N CYS A 365 -6.37 -1.84 13.12
CA CYS A 365 -6.80 -0.46 12.95
C CYS A 365 -8.15 -0.40 12.24
N LEU A 366 -8.92 0.64 12.53
CA LEU A 366 -10.25 0.88 11.96
C LEU A 366 -10.37 2.35 11.56
N SER A 367 -10.87 2.62 10.37
CA SER A 367 -11.12 3.98 9.91
C SER A 367 -12.31 4.59 10.65
N LYS A 368 -12.11 5.75 11.26
CA LYS A 368 -13.19 6.53 11.92
C LYS A 368 -13.77 7.61 11.04
N ILE A 369 -13.08 7.94 9.95
CA ILE A 369 -13.45 9.00 9.03
C ILE A 369 -13.36 8.44 7.62
N LEU A 370 -14.39 8.65 6.81
CA LEU A 370 -14.37 8.45 5.37
C LEU A 370 -14.06 9.80 4.71
N VAL A 371 -12.99 9.87 3.94
CA VAL A 371 -12.74 10.98 3.02
C VAL A 371 -13.66 10.84 1.82
N ILE A 372 -14.29 11.95 1.40
CA ILE A 372 -15.20 11.98 0.25
C ILE A 372 -14.74 13.10 -0.67
N ASN A 373 -14.11 12.73 -1.78
CA ASN A 373 -13.56 13.63 -2.79
C ASN A 373 -14.19 13.43 -4.19
N GLY A 374 -15.16 12.55 -4.30
CA GLY A 374 -15.84 12.24 -5.55
C GLY A 374 -17.05 11.35 -5.37
N ALA A 375 -17.56 10.81 -6.45
CA ALA A 375 -18.63 9.83 -6.43
C ALA A 375 -18.15 8.49 -5.79
N GLU A 376 -19.11 7.66 -5.36
CA GLU A 376 -18.79 6.32 -4.85
C GLU A 376 -18.15 5.48 -5.96
N GLY A 377 -16.99 4.87 -5.64
CA GLY A 377 -16.21 4.07 -6.60
C GLY A 377 -15.52 4.89 -7.69
N GLU A 378 -15.45 6.22 -7.58
CA GLU A 378 -14.72 7.07 -8.53
C GLU A 378 -13.22 6.93 -8.34
N HIS A 379 -12.48 6.76 -9.43
CA HIS A 379 -11.03 6.66 -9.48
C HIS A 379 -10.40 7.88 -10.15
N ILE A 380 -9.11 8.03 -10.02
CA ILE A 380 -8.36 9.01 -10.81
C ILE A 380 -8.14 8.42 -12.21
N GLU A 381 -8.90 8.91 -13.17
CA GLU A 381 -8.66 8.63 -14.59
C GLU A 381 -7.62 9.61 -15.14
N PRO A 382 -6.56 9.18 -15.83
CA PRO A 382 -5.63 10.11 -16.45
C PRO A 382 -6.29 10.85 -17.61
N ASP A 383 -5.88 12.10 -17.82
CA ASP A 383 -6.32 12.89 -18.98
C ASP A 383 -5.69 12.37 -20.28
N LEU A 384 -4.48 11.79 -20.15
CA LEU A 384 -3.76 11.14 -21.23
C LEU A 384 -3.20 9.79 -20.75
N VAL A 385 -3.70 8.71 -21.34
CA VAL A 385 -3.22 7.35 -21.03
C VAL A 385 -1.86 7.12 -21.69
N ILE A 386 -0.92 6.56 -20.92
CA ILE A 386 0.35 6.05 -21.45
C ILE A 386 0.38 4.55 -21.22
N GLU A 387 0.24 3.80 -22.31
CA GLU A 387 0.37 2.34 -22.27
C GLU A 387 1.84 1.93 -22.10
N GLN A 388 2.05 0.91 -21.28
CA GLN A 388 3.36 0.34 -20.99
C GLN A 388 3.36 -1.14 -21.40
N SER A 389 4.38 -1.56 -22.15
CA SER A 389 4.57 -2.98 -22.43
C SER A 389 5.19 -3.70 -21.23
N LEU A 390 5.02 -5.02 -21.16
CA LEU A 390 5.64 -5.85 -20.12
C LEU A 390 7.16 -5.62 -20.00
N GLU A 391 7.87 -5.52 -21.14
CA GLU A 391 9.31 -5.29 -21.15
C GLU A 391 9.68 -3.90 -20.62
N GLU A 392 8.93 -2.86 -20.98
CA GLU A 392 9.14 -1.49 -20.49
C GLU A 392 8.95 -1.42 -18.98
N GLU A 393 7.93 -2.09 -18.45
CA GLU A 393 7.62 -2.11 -17.03
C GLU A 393 8.69 -2.88 -16.23
N ILE A 394 9.12 -4.05 -16.70
CA ILE A 394 10.25 -4.80 -16.14
C ILE A 394 11.50 -3.92 -16.12
N ASN A 395 11.84 -3.28 -17.24
CA ASN A 395 13.03 -2.42 -17.34
C ASN A 395 12.97 -1.25 -16.37
N TRP A 396 11.80 -0.64 -16.17
CA TRP A 396 11.63 0.43 -15.19
C TRP A 396 11.90 -0.04 -13.77
N TYR A 397 11.31 -1.16 -13.33
CA TYR A 397 11.54 -1.70 -11.99
C TYR A 397 12.98 -2.16 -11.76
N LEU A 398 13.65 -2.68 -12.78
CA LEU A 398 15.05 -3.11 -12.71
C LEU A 398 16.06 -1.96 -12.92
N GLY A 399 15.59 -0.74 -13.16
CA GLY A 399 16.46 0.43 -13.38
C GLY A 399 17.17 0.46 -14.73
N ASN A 400 16.70 -0.31 -15.72
CA ASN A 400 17.29 -0.42 -17.05
C ASN A 400 16.77 0.64 -18.05
N GLY A 401 15.82 1.49 -17.62
CA GLY A 401 15.22 2.56 -18.42
C GLY A 401 13.82 2.93 -17.93
N ASP A 402 13.31 4.05 -18.38
CA ASP A 402 11.98 4.57 -18.04
C ASP A 402 11.27 5.06 -19.32
N ALA A 403 10.75 4.11 -20.07
CA ALA A 403 10.06 4.39 -21.34
C ALA A 403 8.77 5.21 -21.12
N THR A 404 8.07 4.98 -20.00
CA THR A 404 6.86 5.73 -19.66
C THR A 404 7.17 7.20 -19.39
N LEU A 405 8.24 7.49 -18.65
CA LEU A 405 8.69 8.86 -18.44
C LEU A 405 9.09 9.50 -19.78
N GLN A 406 9.80 8.77 -20.66
CA GLN A 406 10.17 9.30 -21.96
C GLN A 406 8.94 9.62 -22.83
N LYS A 407 7.94 8.72 -22.89
CA LYS A 407 6.67 8.96 -23.58
C LYS A 407 5.93 10.18 -23.01
N ALA A 408 5.96 10.36 -21.68
CA ALA A 408 5.39 11.54 -21.04
C ALA A 408 6.10 12.83 -21.50
N ILE A 409 7.44 12.83 -21.49
CA ILE A 409 8.24 13.98 -21.97
C ILE A 409 7.98 14.29 -23.44
N ASP A 410 7.90 13.28 -24.30
CA ASP A 410 7.62 13.46 -25.73
C ASP A 410 6.22 14.06 -25.94
N THR A 411 5.24 13.61 -25.16
CA THR A 411 3.88 14.19 -25.15
C THR A 411 3.89 15.66 -24.73
N ILE A 412 4.58 15.99 -23.63
CA ILE A 412 4.67 17.37 -23.12
C ILE A 412 5.36 18.30 -24.12
N THR A 413 6.39 17.81 -24.78
CA THR A 413 7.20 18.60 -25.75
C THR A 413 6.67 18.59 -27.18
N GLY A 414 5.59 17.82 -27.44
CA GLY A 414 4.97 17.71 -28.77
C GLY A 414 5.83 16.98 -29.80
N ARG A 415 6.64 16.00 -29.38
CA ARG A 415 7.51 15.18 -30.23
C ARG A 415 6.89 13.85 -30.67
N ASN A 416 5.57 13.73 -30.59
CA ASN A 416 4.82 12.56 -31.07
C ASN A 416 4.62 12.60 -32.58
#